data_730bb8f78620bb59c7dae9e543badc0c
#
_entry.id   730bb8f78620bb59c7dae9e543badc0c
#
_cell.length_a   1.000
_cell.length_b   1.000
_cell.length_c   1.000
_cell.angle_alpha   90.00
_cell.angle_beta   90.00
_cell.angle_gamma   90.00
#
_symmetry.space_group_name_H-M   'P 1'
#
loop_
_entity.id
_entity.type
_entity.pdbx_description
1 polymer ?
#
loop_
_entity_poly.entity_id
_entity_poly.type
_entity_poly.pdbx_seq_one_letter_code
_entity_poly.pdbx_strand_id
1 'polypeptide(L)'
;MKKWCKRTLGLWLCMMLVMLGLAGSTVFAGPANGTIKVTGVTEGKTYSIYKILDLTYTGSGASKQVSYTIAPEWENFFTTGNGVPYLVAADPTGTLNQILVGSVVKYLNITSTNVAEFSRVAAGEISKTAIPKKGSKVCPTGATAITFTGLELGYYLVHPEGATSKKTGQESIVSLTSTTPDGEVQVKAEYPSITKEVNKRSVDYGEEVTYTLKSKVPDITGYDTYFYEITDTLSKGLTFVDSPAPSITVEIDGAAQTVSAGATGNIHYTTSTNPVAGGNETILKINFDMSQFQALKEKEIVITYKAKLNKDAVIGNAGNPNKVQLEYSRDPKDSTKKEKTPPQTKKVYTGKIKVIKHKNGDESTKLADAEFILYKEEGGVKKYYKLNVTPAPPAAPTSKVISWEASEADATVLKTDAAGELVFEGLKAGTYQLKETKAPTGYNLLADPIAVTLNDTEGPTLKMEAESKVANKSGVELPKTGGSGTLIFGVLGAGLAAIALFSLGKDRWKSRKGKK
;
A
#
# COMPACT_ATOMS: atom_id res chain seq x y z
N MET A 1 -69.22 -15.57 34.82
CA MET A 1 -69.24 -16.52 33.67
C MET A 1 -69.33 -15.90 32.28
N LYS A 2 -69.36 -14.56 32.06
CA LYS A 2 -69.45 -13.96 30.68
C LYS A 2 -68.14 -13.47 30.06
N LYS A 3 -67.04 -13.53 30.80
CA LYS A 3 -65.72 -13.09 30.25
C LYS A 3 -64.82 -14.25 29.75
N TRP A 4 -65.14 -15.48 30.04
CA TRP A 4 -64.35 -16.64 29.62
C TRP A 4 -64.72 -17.17 28.23
N CYS A 5 -66.01 -16.97 27.84
CA CYS A 5 -66.48 -17.44 26.55
C CYS A 5 -65.98 -16.64 25.32
N LYS A 6 -65.51 -15.39 25.51
CA LYS A 6 -64.99 -14.59 24.39
C LYS A 6 -63.53 -14.90 24.04
N ARG A 7 -62.74 -15.41 24.99
CA ARG A 7 -61.33 -15.78 24.72
C ARG A 7 -61.18 -17.16 24.09
N THR A 8 -62.02 -18.10 24.48
CA THR A 8 -62.03 -19.44 23.89
C THR A 8 -62.64 -19.46 22.47
N LEU A 9 -63.61 -18.58 22.20
CA LEU A 9 -64.20 -18.47 20.86
C LEU A 9 -63.23 -17.87 19.84
N GLY A 10 -62.37 -16.91 20.26
CA GLY A 10 -61.31 -16.35 19.43
C GLY A 10 -60.24 -17.38 19.07
N LEU A 11 -59.82 -18.21 20.06
CA LEU A 11 -58.83 -19.28 19.82
C LEU A 11 -59.37 -20.39 18.90
N TRP A 12 -60.64 -20.76 19.05
CA TRP A 12 -61.32 -21.75 18.21
C TRP A 12 -61.58 -21.22 16.80
N LEU A 13 -61.86 -19.93 16.64
CA LEU A 13 -62.05 -19.30 15.35
C LEU A 13 -60.71 -19.19 14.59
N CYS A 14 -59.61 -18.91 15.28
CA CYS A 14 -58.27 -18.96 14.67
C CYS A 14 -57.82 -20.38 14.29
N MET A 15 -58.12 -21.39 15.15
CA MET A 15 -57.85 -22.80 14.79
C MET A 15 -58.76 -23.32 13.66
N MET A 16 -60.01 -22.89 13.58
CA MET A 16 -60.92 -23.22 12.48
C MET A 16 -60.50 -22.51 11.18
N LEU A 17 -59.98 -21.28 11.23
CA LEU A 17 -59.46 -20.58 10.04
C LEU A 17 -58.17 -21.22 9.51
N VAL A 18 -57.32 -21.76 10.38
CA VAL A 18 -56.13 -22.53 9.95
C VAL A 18 -56.52 -23.88 9.37
N MET A 19 -57.58 -24.56 9.89
CA MET A 19 -58.05 -25.84 9.35
C MET A 19 -58.97 -25.68 8.10
N LEU A 20 -59.72 -24.57 8.01
CA LEU A 20 -60.51 -24.28 6.77
C LEU A 20 -59.63 -23.72 5.66
N GLY A 21 -58.45 -23.20 5.96
CA GLY A 21 -57.46 -22.81 4.96
C GLY A 21 -56.78 -23.99 4.24
N LEU A 22 -56.85 -25.21 4.82
CA LEU A 22 -56.35 -26.44 4.18
C LEU A 22 -57.30 -27.07 3.15
N ALA A 23 -58.57 -26.60 3.11
CA ALA A 23 -59.53 -27.04 2.07
C ALA A 23 -59.72 -25.93 1.02
N GLY A 24 -58.77 -25.78 0.10
CA GLY A 24 -58.99 -25.06 -1.15
C GLY A 24 -58.70 -23.56 -1.21
N SER A 25 -58.11 -22.92 -0.21
CA SER A 25 -57.52 -21.59 -0.40
C SER A 25 -56.09 -21.74 -0.87
N THR A 26 -55.83 -21.33 -2.11
CA THR A 26 -54.50 -21.22 -2.66
C THR A 26 -53.69 -20.27 -1.79
N VAL A 27 -52.70 -20.81 -1.05
CA VAL A 27 -51.68 -20.06 -0.39
C VAL A 27 -50.80 -19.47 -1.50
N PHE A 28 -50.92 -18.19 -1.77
CA PHE A 28 -50.06 -17.52 -2.73
C PHE A 28 -48.73 -17.19 -2.01
N ALA A 29 -47.65 -17.83 -2.48
CA ALA A 29 -46.35 -17.18 -2.38
C ALA A 29 -46.48 -15.83 -3.10
N GLY A 30 -46.08 -14.75 -2.45
CA GLY A 30 -46.14 -13.43 -3.07
C GLY A 30 -45.36 -13.41 -4.38
N PRO A 31 -45.76 -12.59 -5.37
CA PRO A 31 -45.01 -12.50 -6.62
C PRO A 31 -43.53 -12.18 -6.32
N ALA A 32 -42.63 -12.82 -7.08
CA ALA A 32 -41.19 -12.64 -6.94
C ALA A 32 -40.73 -11.29 -7.54
N ASN A 33 -41.20 -10.18 -7.00
CA ASN A 33 -40.94 -8.82 -7.48
C ASN A 33 -40.33 -7.91 -6.42
N GLY A 34 -39.90 -8.46 -5.28
CA GLY A 34 -39.20 -7.71 -4.24
C GLY A 34 -37.79 -7.31 -4.65
N THR A 35 -37.31 -6.20 -4.12
CA THR A 35 -35.96 -5.72 -4.32
C THR A 35 -35.27 -5.41 -2.99
N ILE A 36 -33.94 -5.63 -2.94
CA ILE A 36 -33.09 -5.21 -1.82
C ILE A 36 -31.95 -4.37 -2.34
N LYS A 37 -31.95 -3.09 -2.00
CA LYS A 37 -30.83 -2.18 -2.26
C LYS A 37 -29.89 -2.20 -1.07
N VAL A 38 -28.62 -2.50 -1.32
CA VAL A 38 -27.56 -2.54 -0.30
C VAL A 38 -26.63 -1.36 -0.54
N THR A 39 -26.51 -0.49 0.47
CA THR A 39 -25.62 0.68 0.47
C THR A 39 -24.46 0.48 1.46
N GLY A 40 -23.44 1.34 1.42
CA GLY A 40 -22.22 1.16 2.21
C GLY A 40 -21.34 0.01 1.70
N VAL A 41 -21.51 -0.33 0.43
CA VAL A 41 -20.74 -1.41 -0.22
C VAL A 41 -19.32 -0.96 -0.57
N THR A 42 -18.40 -1.92 -0.57
CA THR A 42 -16.98 -1.72 -0.95
C THR A 42 -16.74 -2.35 -2.32
N GLU A 43 -16.10 -1.61 -3.22
CA GLU A 43 -15.73 -2.08 -4.56
C GLU A 43 -14.98 -3.42 -4.53
N GLY A 44 -15.33 -4.31 -5.47
CA GLY A 44 -14.74 -5.64 -5.62
C GLY A 44 -15.19 -6.65 -4.56
N LYS A 45 -15.94 -6.24 -3.52
CA LYS A 45 -16.39 -7.13 -2.45
C LYS A 45 -17.71 -7.81 -2.81
N THR A 46 -17.88 -9.05 -2.30
CA THR A 46 -19.06 -9.87 -2.56
C THR A 46 -20.08 -9.70 -1.43
N TYR A 47 -21.34 -9.52 -1.79
CA TYR A 47 -22.46 -9.44 -0.87
C TYR A 47 -23.44 -10.54 -1.22
N SER A 48 -23.88 -11.30 -0.21
CA SER A 48 -24.84 -12.40 -0.36
C SER A 48 -26.11 -12.14 0.44
N ILE A 49 -27.23 -12.63 -0.04
CA ILE A 49 -28.50 -12.57 0.67
C ILE A 49 -29.00 -13.97 0.97
N TYR A 50 -29.56 -14.13 2.17
CA TYR A 50 -30.12 -15.38 2.67
C TYR A 50 -31.55 -15.13 3.13
N LYS A 51 -32.51 -15.93 2.67
CA LYS A 51 -33.90 -15.83 3.11
C LYS A 51 -34.06 -16.61 4.40
N ILE A 52 -34.45 -15.93 5.45
CA ILE A 52 -34.63 -16.51 6.81
C ILE A 52 -36.07 -16.97 7.00
N LEU A 53 -37.02 -16.13 6.59
CA LEU A 53 -38.45 -16.40 6.75
C LEU A 53 -39.17 -16.18 5.42
N ASP A 54 -40.10 -17.06 5.12
CA ASP A 54 -41.06 -16.90 4.05
C ASP A 54 -42.26 -16.09 4.52
N LEU A 55 -42.76 -15.18 3.69
CA LEU A 55 -43.99 -14.45 3.95
C LEU A 55 -45.09 -15.03 3.09
N THR A 56 -46.14 -15.47 3.75
CA THR A 56 -47.37 -15.90 3.10
C THR A 56 -48.51 -14.96 3.48
N TYR A 57 -49.50 -14.80 2.59
CA TYR A 57 -50.66 -14.01 2.88
C TYR A 57 -51.92 -14.64 2.34
N THR A 58 -53.05 -14.40 2.99
CA THR A 58 -54.36 -14.75 2.53
C THR A 58 -55.25 -13.50 2.48
N GLY A 59 -56.23 -13.47 1.57
CA GLY A 59 -57.11 -12.33 1.39
C GLY A 59 -56.54 -11.22 0.48
N SER A 60 -57.33 -10.17 0.27
CA SER A 60 -56.96 -9.02 -0.56
C SER A 60 -57.38 -7.70 0.11
N GLY A 61 -56.72 -6.60 -0.26
CA GLY A 61 -57.01 -5.28 0.32
C GLY A 61 -56.86 -5.21 1.81
N ALA A 62 -57.80 -4.55 2.51
CA ALA A 62 -57.78 -4.36 3.96
C ALA A 62 -57.98 -5.64 4.78
N SER A 63 -58.42 -6.74 4.16
CA SER A 63 -58.61 -8.04 4.83
C SER A 63 -57.40 -8.97 4.67
N LYS A 64 -56.28 -8.48 4.16
CA LYS A 64 -55.06 -9.24 3.97
C LYS A 64 -54.45 -9.62 5.32
N GLN A 65 -54.34 -10.93 5.58
CA GLN A 65 -53.63 -11.46 6.75
C GLN A 65 -52.24 -11.96 6.32
N VAL A 66 -51.25 -11.58 7.06
CA VAL A 66 -49.82 -11.93 6.80
C VAL A 66 -49.38 -12.94 7.87
N SER A 67 -48.73 -14.00 7.43
CA SER A 67 -48.10 -14.99 8.30
C SER A 67 -46.66 -15.26 7.82
N TYR A 68 -45.80 -15.55 8.75
CA TYR A 68 -44.42 -15.96 8.44
C TYR A 68 -44.26 -17.45 8.72
N THR A 69 -43.42 -18.11 7.92
CA THR A 69 -42.92 -19.46 8.16
C THR A 69 -41.41 -19.45 8.12
N ILE A 70 -40.77 -20.32 8.89
CA ILE A 70 -39.33 -20.47 8.89
C ILE A 70 -38.93 -21.10 7.57
N ALA A 71 -37.97 -20.53 6.85
CA ALA A 71 -37.37 -21.19 5.69
C ALA A 71 -36.72 -22.51 6.14
N PRO A 72 -36.91 -23.63 5.42
CA PRO A 72 -36.53 -24.96 5.90
C PRO A 72 -35.07 -25.06 6.39
N GLU A 73 -34.19 -24.35 5.74
CA GLU A 73 -32.76 -24.33 6.03
C GLU A 73 -32.42 -23.68 7.38
N TRP A 74 -33.37 -22.89 7.95
CA TRP A 74 -33.24 -22.19 9.22
C TRP A 74 -34.00 -22.86 10.37
N GLU A 75 -34.64 -23.99 10.14
CA GLU A 75 -35.48 -24.64 11.15
C GLU A 75 -34.69 -24.99 12.42
N ASN A 76 -33.53 -25.60 12.31
CA ASN A 76 -32.66 -25.93 13.44
C ASN A 76 -32.19 -24.68 14.19
N PHE A 77 -31.95 -23.59 13.51
CA PHE A 77 -31.54 -22.32 14.12
C PHE A 77 -32.63 -21.83 15.09
N PHE A 78 -33.90 -21.90 14.71
CA PHE A 78 -35.02 -21.43 15.53
C PHE A 78 -35.58 -22.47 16.49
N THR A 79 -35.34 -23.75 16.30
CA THR A 79 -35.90 -24.81 17.18
C THR A 79 -34.94 -25.29 18.24
N THR A 80 -33.66 -25.40 17.94
CA THR A 80 -32.63 -25.93 18.86
C THR A 80 -31.36 -25.05 18.90
N GLY A 81 -31.25 -24.09 18.00
CA GLY A 81 -30.07 -23.23 17.85
C GLY A 81 -30.20 -21.87 18.53
N ASN A 82 -29.31 -20.96 18.10
CA ASN A 82 -29.20 -19.62 18.69
C ASN A 82 -30.36 -18.67 18.32
N GLY A 83 -31.26 -19.07 17.46
CA GLY A 83 -32.49 -18.33 17.11
C GLY A 83 -33.65 -18.52 18.08
N VAL A 84 -33.58 -19.55 18.96
CA VAL A 84 -34.64 -19.87 19.95
C VAL A 84 -35.07 -18.65 20.77
N PRO A 85 -34.18 -17.79 21.29
CA PRO A 85 -34.59 -16.64 22.11
C PRO A 85 -35.43 -15.59 21.36
N TYR A 86 -35.40 -15.61 20.02
CA TYR A 86 -36.18 -14.70 19.18
C TYR A 86 -37.58 -15.21 18.83
N LEU A 87 -37.97 -16.37 19.35
CA LEU A 87 -39.33 -16.92 19.28
C LEU A 87 -39.96 -16.99 20.67
N VAL A 88 -41.03 -16.20 20.88
CA VAL A 88 -41.72 -16.15 22.15
C VAL A 88 -43.11 -16.76 22.04
N ALA A 89 -43.61 -17.34 23.13
CA ALA A 89 -44.92 -18.04 23.15
C ALA A 89 -46.13 -17.09 23.19
N ALA A 90 -45.90 -15.82 23.58
CA ALA A 90 -46.96 -14.82 23.67
C ALA A 90 -46.47 -13.46 23.19
N ASP A 91 -47.39 -12.65 22.67
CA ASP A 91 -47.12 -11.25 22.32
C ASP A 91 -47.81 -10.33 23.37
N PRO A 92 -47.09 -9.86 24.39
CA PRO A 92 -47.64 -8.99 25.41
C PRO A 92 -47.97 -7.58 24.90
N THR A 93 -47.39 -7.18 23.76
CA THR A 93 -47.55 -5.85 23.18
C THR A 93 -48.60 -5.79 22.06
N GLY A 94 -48.93 -6.93 21.48
CA GLY A 94 -49.79 -7.01 20.29
C GLY A 94 -49.15 -6.50 19.02
N THR A 95 -47.82 -6.39 19.01
CA THR A 95 -47.07 -5.80 17.88
C THR A 95 -46.13 -6.78 17.15
N LEU A 96 -45.94 -7.99 17.71
CA LEU A 96 -45.05 -9.00 17.14
C LEU A 96 -45.72 -9.77 16.01
N ASN A 97 -44.95 -10.10 15.00
CA ASN A 97 -45.43 -10.93 13.89
C ASN A 97 -45.61 -12.39 14.33
N GLN A 98 -46.76 -12.96 13.98
CA GLN A 98 -47.00 -14.40 14.17
C GLN A 98 -46.14 -15.23 13.23
N ILE A 99 -45.65 -16.34 13.76
CA ILE A 99 -44.89 -17.34 13.01
C ILE A 99 -45.34 -18.75 13.40
N LEU A 100 -45.44 -19.60 12.41
CA LEU A 100 -45.78 -21.01 12.64
C LEU A 100 -44.49 -21.83 12.72
N VAL A 101 -44.33 -22.54 13.87
CA VAL A 101 -43.21 -23.46 14.12
C VAL A 101 -43.77 -24.87 14.30
N GLY A 102 -43.71 -25.70 13.28
CA GLY A 102 -44.45 -26.94 13.20
C GLY A 102 -45.96 -26.63 13.25
N SER A 103 -46.67 -27.15 14.26
CA SER A 103 -48.09 -26.89 14.50
C SER A 103 -48.37 -25.83 15.59
N VAL A 104 -47.32 -25.16 16.12
CA VAL A 104 -47.41 -24.22 17.22
C VAL A 104 -47.25 -22.79 16.71
N VAL A 105 -48.22 -21.91 17.07
CA VAL A 105 -48.12 -20.48 16.85
C VAL A 105 -47.19 -19.87 17.88
N LYS A 106 -46.15 -19.18 17.42
CA LYS A 106 -45.23 -18.37 18.20
C LYS A 106 -45.21 -16.95 17.66
N TYR A 107 -44.43 -16.09 18.28
CA TYR A 107 -44.27 -14.71 17.85
C TYR A 107 -42.79 -14.40 17.67
N LEU A 108 -42.49 -13.70 16.58
CA LEU A 108 -41.13 -13.30 16.22
C LEU A 108 -40.74 -12.04 17.00
N ASN A 109 -39.87 -12.20 17.99
CA ASN A 109 -39.38 -11.11 18.82
C ASN A 109 -38.08 -10.50 18.24
N ILE A 110 -38.16 -9.99 17.03
CA ILE A 110 -37.11 -9.18 16.39
C ILE A 110 -37.60 -7.74 16.37
N THR A 111 -36.97 -6.89 17.16
CA THR A 111 -37.32 -5.48 17.36
C THR A 111 -36.19 -4.56 16.98
N SER A 112 -36.42 -3.25 16.91
CA SER A 112 -35.38 -2.26 16.66
C SER A 112 -34.22 -2.29 17.67
N THR A 113 -34.45 -2.83 18.87
CA THR A 113 -33.46 -2.91 19.94
C THR A 113 -32.56 -4.15 19.84
N ASN A 114 -33.03 -5.24 19.24
CA ASN A 114 -32.29 -6.51 19.18
C ASN A 114 -31.97 -6.99 17.77
N VAL A 115 -32.43 -6.30 16.70
CA VAL A 115 -32.24 -6.71 15.32
C VAL A 115 -30.75 -6.80 14.92
N ALA A 116 -29.91 -5.94 15.47
CA ALA A 116 -28.48 -5.98 15.20
C ALA A 116 -27.81 -7.23 15.79
N GLU A 117 -28.21 -7.60 17.03
CA GLU A 117 -27.73 -8.83 17.66
C GLU A 117 -28.29 -10.07 16.95
N PHE A 118 -29.57 -10.05 16.58
CA PHE A 118 -30.17 -11.12 15.79
C PHE A 118 -29.42 -11.32 14.46
N SER A 119 -29.12 -10.22 13.74
CA SER A 119 -28.36 -10.28 12.47
C SER A 119 -26.99 -10.95 12.65
N ARG A 120 -26.29 -10.59 13.73
CA ARG A 120 -25.00 -11.17 14.07
C ARG A 120 -25.09 -12.66 14.40
N VAL A 121 -26.09 -13.06 15.16
CA VAL A 121 -26.32 -14.46 15.52
C VAL A 121 -26.72 -15.28 14.30
N ALA A 122 -27.58 -14.74 13.43
CA ALA A 122 -27.99 -15.37 12.17
C ALA A 122 -26.81 -15.51 11.19
N ALA A 123 -25.94 -14.50 11.08
CA ALA A 123 -24.72 -14.59 10.29
C ALA A 123 -23.76 -15.67 10.81
N GLY A 124 -23.70 -15.85 12.15
CA GLY A 124 -22.98 -16.95 12.77
C GLY A 124 -23.51 -18.34 12.37
N GLU A 125 -24.78 -18.47 12.04
CA GLU A 125 -25.39 -19.73 11.59
C GLU A 125 -24.96 -20.07 10.15
N ILE A 126 -24.88 -19.08 9.24
CA ILE A 126 -24.35 -19.28 7.87
C ILE A 126 -22.94 -19.89 7.93
N SER A 127 -22.15 -19.50 8.93
CA SER A 127 -20.79 -20.02 9.13
C SER A 127 -20.76 -21.45 9.66
N LYS A 128 -21.87 -21.98 10.22
CA LYS A 128 -21.92 -23.33 10.80
C LYS A 128 -22.60 -24.35 9.91
N THR A 129 -23.55 -23.91 9.12
CA THR A 129 -24.38 -24.77 8.26
C THR A 129 -24.36 -24.30 6.81
N ALA A 130 -24.52 -25.21 5.87
CA ALA A 130 -24.55 -24.88 4.45
C ALA A 130 -25.91 -24.30 4.04
N ILE A 131 -26.22 -23.08 4.53
CA ILE A 131 -27.44 -22.36 4.16
C ILE A 131 -27.32 -21.84 2.73
N PRO A 132 -28.25 -22.16 1.80
CA PRO A 132 -28.17 -21.72 0.42
C PRO A 132 -28.41 -20.21 0.29
N LYS A 133 -27.60 -19.58 -0.55
CA LYS A 133 -27.74 -18.17 -0.91
C LYS A 133 -28.94 -17.99 -1.85
N LYS A 134 -29.78 -16.98 -1.61
CA LYS A 134 -30.81 -16.57 -2.58
C LYS A 134 -30.28 -15.62 -3.65
N GLY A 135 -29.11 -15.03 -3.41
CA GLY A 135 -28.40 -14.21 -4.40
C GLY A 135 -27.01 -13.84 -3.90
N SER A 136 -26.13 -13.56 -4.84
CA SER A 136 -24.76 -13.09 -4.58
C SER A 136 -24.35 -12.10 -5.65
N LYS A 137 -23.78 -10.96 -5.27
CA LYS A 137 -23.29 -9.92 -6.20
C LYS A 137 -21.94 -9.37 -5.74
N VAL A 138 -21.07 -9.15 -6.72
CA VAL A 138 -19.83 -8.38 -6.52
C VAL A 138 -20.14 -6.91 -6.72
N CYS A 139 -19.64 -6.03 -5.83
CA CYS A 139 -19.77 -4.59 -6.01
C CYS A 139 -18.90 -4.11 -7.19
N PRO A 140 -19.49 -3.52 -8.24
CA PRO A 140 -18.73 -3.00 -9.38
C PRO A 140 -17.83 -1.81 -8.99
N THR A 141 -16.83 -1.54 -9.81
CA THR A 141 -15.97 -0.38 -9.71
C THR A 141 -16.79 0.92 -9.72
N GLY A 142 -16.54 1.78 -8.72
CA GLY A 142 -17.22 3.08 -8.59
C GLY A 142 -18.66 3.02 -8.09
N ALA A 143 -19.23 1.81 -7.85
CA ALA A 143 -20.58 1.69 -7.34
C ALA A 143 -20.65 1.94 -5.83
N THR A 144 -21.63 2.72 -5.39
CA THR A 144 -21.93 2.99 -3.97
C THR A 144 -23.07 2.14 -3.42
N ALA A 145 -23.75 1.40 -4.29
CA ALA A 145 -24.84 0.49 -3.97
C ALA A 145 -24.93 -0.66 -4.96
N ILE A 146 -25.51 -1.78 -4.49
CA ILE A 146 -25.92 -2.91 -5.34
C ILE A 146 -27.38 -3.25 -5.03
N THR A 147 -28.10 -3.79 -6.03
CA THR A 147 -29.52 -4.14 -5.88
C THR A 147 -29.76 -5.57 -6.28
N PHE A 148 -30.40 -6.34 -5.41
CA PHE A 148 -30.97 -7.65 -5.69
C PHE A 148 -32.42 -7.48 -6.11
N THR A 149 -32.86 -8.16 -7.16
CA THR A 149 -34.20 -8.03 -7.75
C THR A 149 -34.85 -9.40 -7.93
N GLY A 150 -36.17 -9.42 -8.13
CA GLY A 150 -36.90 -10.66 -8.35
C GLY A 150 -36.99 -11.54 -7.11
N LEU A 151 -37.04 -10.92 -5.95
CA LEU A 151 -37.06 -11.63 -4.67
C LEU A 151 -38.49 -11.90 -4.22
N GLU A 152 -38.72 -13.09 -3.66
CA GLU A 152 -39.94 -13.42 -2.95
C GLU A 152 -40.05 -12.59 -1.66
N LEU A 153 -41.28 -12.37 -1.19
CA LEU A 153 -41.49 -11.66 0.09
C LEU A 153 -41.00 -12.49 1.28
N GLY A 154 -40.53 -11.82 2.33
CA GLY A 154 -40.00 -12.47 3.53
C GLY A 154 -38.90 -11.67 4.21
N TYR A 155 -38.22 -12.29 5.18
CA TYR A 155 -37.07 -11.73 5.87
C TYR A 155 -35.78 -12.22 5.23
N TYR A 156 -34.89 -11.28 4.96
CA TYR A 156 -33.59 -11.54 4.37
C TYR A 156 -32.46 -11.04 5.24
N LEU A 157 -31.42 -11.85 5.39
CA LEU A 157 -30.14 -11.45 5.93
C LEU A 157 -29.24 -11.02 4.75
N VAL A 158 -28.69 -9.82 4.82
CA VAL A 158 -27.65 -9.34 3.92
C VAL A 158 -26.30 -9.55 4.61
N HIS A 159 -25.41 -10.29 3.98
CA HIS A 159 -24.11 -10.69 4.50
C HIS A 159 -22.97 -10.27 3.58
N PRO A 160 -22.04 -9.40 4.04
CA PRO A 160 -20.80 -9.07 3.33
C PRO A 160 -19.77 -10.19 3.51
N GLU A 161 -19.47 -10.91 2.42
CA GLU A 161 -18.52 -12.03 2.48
C GLU A 161 -17.09 -11.56 2.76
N GLY A 162 -16.40 -12.24 3.66
CA GLY A 162 -15.00 -11.94 4.01
C GLY A 162 -14.79 -10.72 4.89
N ALA A 163 -15.86 -10.06 5.33
CA ALA A 163 -15.77 -9.02 6.34
C ALA A 163 -15.37 -9.63 7.70
N THR A 164 -14.45 -8.99 8.39
CA THR A 164 -13.82 -9.51 9.61
C THR A 164 -14.15 -8.70 10.86
N SER A 165 -14.85 -7.58 10.72
CA SER A 165 -15.32 -6.80 11.87
C SER A 165 -16.71 -7.24 12.28
N LYS A 166 -16.93 -7.44 13.58
CA LYS A 166 -18.26 -7.70 14.17
C LYS A 166 -18.92 -6.44 14.69
N LYS A 167 -18.67 -5.30 14.08
CA LYS A 167 -19.35 -4.06 14.44
C LYS A 167 -20.85 -4.15 14.15
N THR A 168 -21.64 -3.55 15.01
CA THR A 168 -23.08 -3.41 14.81
C THR A 168 -23.37 -2.78 13.45
N GLY A 169 -24.13 -3.49 12.59
CA GLY A 169 -24.48 -3.05 11.24
C GLY A 169 -23.61 -3.61 10.13
N GLN A 170 -22.70 -4.57 10.41
CA GLN A 170 -21.98 -5.31 9.38
C GLN A 170 -22.96 -6.18 8.58
N GLU A 171 -23.77 -6.99 9.26
CA GLU A 171 -24.88 -7.71 8.68
C GLU A 171 -26.17 -6.95 8.92
N SER A 172 -27.14 -7.10 8.04
CA SER A 172 -28.41 -6.39 8.14
C SER A 172 -29.57 -7.30 7.74
N ILE A 173 -30.67 -7.16 8.49
CA ILE A 173 -31.92 -7.81 8.19
C ILE A 173 -32.84 -6.83 7.45
N VAL A 174 -33.52 -7.32 6.45
CA VAL A 174 -34.56 -6.58 5.72
C VAL A 174 -35.80 -7.44 5.55
N SER A 175 -36.97 -6.85 5.78
CA SER A 175 -38.26 -7.48 5.55
C SER A 175 -38.87 -6.93 4.26
N LEU A 176 -39.20 -7.82 3.35
CA LEU A 176 -39.96 -7.51 2.14
C LEU A 176 -41.40 -7.94 2.36
N THR A 177 -42.33 -7.00 2.29
CA THR A 177 -43.75 -7.24 2.50
C THR A 177 -44.55 -6.83 1.24
N SER A 178 -45.84 -7.19 1.22
CA SER A 178 -46.71 -6.80 0.12
C SER A 178 -46.98 -5.31 0.02
N THR A 179 -46.75 -4.56 1.09
CA THR A 179 -46.87 -3.09 1.14
C THR A 179 -45.55 -2.38 0.97
N THR A 180 -44.43 -3.08 1.26
CA THR A 180 -43.04 -2.60 1.12
C THR A 180 -42.21 -3.69 0.47
N PRO A 181 -42.41 -3.95 -0.86
CA PRO A 181 -41.64 -4.99 -1.57
C PRO A 181 -40.17 -4.56 -1.82
N ASP A 182 -39.88 -3.28 -1.71
CA ASP A 182 -38.55 -2.72 -1.88
C ASP A 182 -37.94 -2.39 -0.52
N GLY A 183 -36.82 -3.02 -0.23
CA GLY A 183 -36.04 -2.80 1.01
C GLY A 183 -34.71 -2.13 0.72
N GLU A 184 -34.25 -1.31 1.65
CA GLU A 184 -32.91 -0.74 1.63
C GLU A 184 -32.20 -1.05 2.93
N VAL A 185 -30.94 -1.46 2.84
CA VAL A 185 -30.08 -1.70 4.00
C VAL A 185 -28.72 -1.02 3.79
N GLN A 186 -28.16 -0.51 4.87
CA GLN A 186 -26.78 -0.03 4.89
C GLN A 186 -25.92 -1.04 5.65
N VAL A 187 -24.89 -1.56 4.99
CA VAL A 187 -23.89 -2.43 5.61
C VAL A 187 -22.67 -1.60 6.03
N LYS A 188 -22.03 -1.99 7.14
CA LYS A 188 -20.80 -1.37 7.65
C LYS A 188 -19.73 -2.43 7.81
N ALA A 189 -19.33 -3.01 6.66
CA ALA A 189 -18.35 -4.08 6.64
C ALA A 189 -16.91 -3.52 6.66
N GLU A 190 -16.06 -4.11 7.47
CA GLU A 190 -14.62 -3.90 7.41
C GLU A 190 -13.95 -5.17 6.87
N TYR A 191 -12.97 -4.98 6.00
CA TYR A 191 -12.24 -6.07 5.37
C TYR A 191 -10.76 -6.00 5.75
N PRO A 192 -10.05 -7.14 5.76
CA PRO A 192 -8.61 -7.12 5.90
C PRO A 192 -7.97 -6.21 4.86
N SER A 193 -7.05 -5.40 5.29
CA SER A 193 -6.33 -4.44 4.46
C SER A 193 -4.85 -4.48 4.78
N ILE A 194 -4.03 -4.02 3.85
CA ILE A 194 -2.60 -3.86 4.05
C ILE A 194 -2.13 -2.55 3.47
N THR A 195 -1.27 -1.85 4.18
CA THR A 195 -0.58 -0.66 3.69
C THR A 195 0.92 -0.90 3.67
N LYS A 196 1.65 -0.13 2.86
CA LYS A 196 3.09 -0.23 2.71
C LYS A 196 3.74 1.13 2.70
N GLU A 197 4.83 1.27 3.44
CA GLU A 197 5.67 2.45 3.45
C GLU A 197 7.15 2.09 3.27
N VAL A 198 7.97 3.07 2.88
CA VAL A 198 9.42 2.97 2.78
C VAL A 198 10.03 4.21 3.39
N ASN A 199 11.12 4.04 4.14
CA ASN A 199 11.76 5.12 4.89
C ASN A 199 12.59 6.09 4.03
N LYS A 200 13.00 5.69 2.82
CA LYS A 200 13.76 6.52 1.88
C LYS A 200 13.19 6.35 0.47
N ARG A 201 13.03 7.43 -0.26
CA ARG A 201 12.56 7.41 -1.66
C ARG A 201 13.68 7.09 -2.64
N SER A 202 14.88 7.55 -2.37
CA SER A 202 16.06 7.24 -3.19
C SER A 202 17.25 6.86 -2.33
N VAL A 203 18.11 6.01 -2.89
CA VAL A 203 19.32 5.50 -2.24
C VAL A 203 20.44 5.32 -3.26
N ASP A 204 21.66 5.34 -2.76
CA ASP A 204 22.86 4.97 -3.52
C ASP A 204 22.93 3.45 -3.74
N TYR A 205 23.68 2.97 -4.73
CA TYR A 205 23.96 1.54 -4.90
C TYR A 205 24.52 0.94 -3.61
N GLY A 206 23.94 -0.16 -3.19
CA GLY A 206 24.36 -0.91 -1.99
C GLY A 206 23.80 -0.36 -0.69
N GLU A 207 23.05 0.74 -0.71
CA GLU A 207 22.39 1.29 0.48
C GLU A 207 21.10 0.52 0.81
N GLU A 208 20.75 0.46 2.10
CA GLU A 208 19.56 -0.21 2.60
C GLU A 208 18.38 0.75 2.75
N VAL A 209 17.19 0.21 2.48
CA VAL A 209 15.90 0.81 2.80
C VAL A 209 15.12 -0.09 3.74
N THR A 210 14.29 0.52 4.59
CA THR A 210 13.38 -0.18 5.49
C THR A 210 11.96 -0.04 4.99
N TYR A 211 11.27 -1.17 4.82
CA TYR A 211 9.85 -1.23 4.53
C TYR A 211 9.06 -1.50 5.80
N THR A 212 7.91 -0.83 5.91
CA THR A 212 6.95 -1.05 6.99
C THR A 212 5.61 -1.41 6.36
N LEU A 213 5.07 -2.57 6.73
CA LEU A 213 3.73 -3.01 6.36
C LEU A 213 2.82 -2.90 7.57
N LYS A 214 1.58 -2.44 7.37
CA LYS A 214 0.59 -2.36 8.45
C LYS A 214 -0.68 -3.06 8.02
N SER A 215 -1.23 -3.85 8.95
CA SER A 215 -2.51 -4.55 8.83
C SER A 215 -3.17 -4.64 10.20
N LYS A 216 -4.22 -5.46 10.34
CA LYS A 216 -4.89 -5.74 11.62
C LYS A 216 -5.15 -7.22 11.79
N VAL A 217 -5.21 -7.67 13.04
CA VAL A 217 -5.66 -9.02 13.38
C VAL A 217 -7.17 -9.13 13.05
N PRO A 218 -7.57 -10.00 12.10
CA PRO A 218 -8.97 -10.16 11.76
C PRO A 218 -9.75 -10.87 12.89
N ASP A 219 -11.04 -10.55 13.07
CA ASP A 219 -11.94 -11.39 13.86
C ASP A 219 -12.36 -12.60 13.02
N ILE A 220 -11.85 -13.78 13.37
CA ILE A 220 -12.12 -15.03 12.63
C ILE A 220 -13.16 -15.91 13.34
N THR A 221 -13.97 -15.34 14.24
CA THR A 221 -15.01 -16.12 14.90
C THR A 221 -15.97 -16.72 13.88
N GLY A 222 -16.16 -18.04 13.95
CA GLY A 222 -17.01 -18.79 13.03
C GLY A 222 -16.26 -19.40 11.83
N TYR A 223 -15.01 -19.10 11.65
CA TYR A 223 -14.16 -19.78 10.67
C TYR A 223 -13.61 -21.09 11.27
N ASP A 224 -13.66 -22.17 10.48
CA ASP A 224 -13.03 -23.45 10.88
C ASP A 224 -11.52 -23.36 10.73
N THR A 225 -11.06 -22.73 9.65
CA THR A 225 -9.65 -22.38 9.37
C THR A 225 -9.60 -21.02 8.72
N TYR A 226 -8.53 -20.27 8.95
CA TYR A 226 -8.37 -18.95 8.37
C TYR A 226 -7.00 -18.80 7.71
N PHE A 227 -7.01 -18.60 6.40
CA PHE A 227 -5.82 -18.31 5.64
C PHE A 227 -5.47 -16.83 5.74
N TYR A 228 -4.21 -16.51 6.01
CA TYR A 228 -3.71 -15.14 6.06
C TYR A 228 -2.25 -15.11 5.62
N GLU A 229 -2.03 -14.74 4.37
CA GLU A 229 -0.71 -14.66 3.75
C GLU A 229 -0.46 -13.29 3.15
N ILE A 230 0.62 -12.66 3.54
CA ILE A 230 1.13 -11.43 2.92
C ILE A 230 2.18 -11.86 1.90
N THR A 231 1.95 -11.48 0.64
CA THR A 231 2.92 -11.66 -0.45
C THR A 231 3.51 -10.30 -0.81
N ASP A 232 4.83 -10.19 -0.69
CA ASP A 232 5.60 -9.00 -1.02
C ASP A 232 6.58 -9.32 -2.16
N THR A 233 6.54 -8.53 -3.25
CA THR A 233 7.33 -8.76 -4.46
C THR A 233 8.30 -7.60 -4.66
N LEU A 234 9.57 -7.85 -4.40
CA LEU A 234 10.66 -6.92 -4.62
C LEU A 234 11.14 -7.07 -6.07
N SER A 235 11.19 -5.96 -6.82
CA SER A 235 11.76 -5.97 -8.17
C SER A 235 13.23 -6.37 -8.18
N LYS A 236 13.75 -6.77 -9.33
CA LYS A 236 15.13 -7.25 -9.52
C LYS A 236 16.23 -6.35 -8.96
N GLY A 237 15.96 -5.04 -8.87
CA GLY A 237 16.89 -4.04 -8.32
C GLY A 237 16.95 -3.99 -6.80
N LEU A 238 16.11 -4.77 -6.11
CA LEU A 238 16.02 -4.82 -4.66
C LEU A 238 16.31 -6.24 -4.16
N THR A 239 17.27 -6.38 -3.26
CA THR A 239 17.59 -7.66 -2.60
C THR A 239 17.06 -7.63 -1.17
N PHE A 240 16.22 -8.58 -0.80
CA PHE A 240 15.81 -8.77 0.60
C PHE A 240 17.02 -9.07 1.47
N VAL A 241 17.14 -8.39 2.62
CA VAL A 241 18.24 -8.59 3.56
C VAL A 241 17.83 -9.66 4.56
N ASP A 242 18.33 -10.89 4.38
CA ASP A 242 17.98 -12.04 5.21
C ASP A 242 19.13 -12.49 6.13
N SER A 243 19.86 -11.55 6.68
CA SER A 243 20.95 -11.85 7.62
C SER A 243 21.13 -10.73 8.63
N PRO A 244 21.17 -11.04 9.96
CA PRO A 244 20.89 -12.34 10.55
C PRO A 244 19.40 -12.69 10.49
N ALA A 245 19.07 -13.98 10.31
CA ALA A 245 17.69 -14.45 10.38
C ALA A 245 17.23 -14.63 11.85
N PRO A 246 15.94 -14.40 12.21
CA PRO A 246 14.90 -13.86 11.34
C PRO A 246 15.12 -12.36 11.08
N SER A 247 15.04 -11.96 9.81
CA SER A 247 15.31 -10.60 9.35
C SER A 247 14.05 -9.73 9.27
N ILE A 248 12.91 -10.31 9.61
CA ILE A 248 11.60 -9.66 9.69
C ILE A 248 11.24 -9.47 11.16
N THR A 249 10.80 -8.27 11.54
CA THR A 249 10.18 -8.04 12.84
C THR A 249 8.68 -7.89 12.68
N VAL A 250 7.92 -8.44 13.62
CA VAL A 250 6.46 -8.31 13.68
C VAL A 250 6.08 -7.84 15.08
N GLU A 251 5.27 -6.81 15.15
CA GLU A 251 4.64 -6.32 16.37
C GLU A 251 3.12 -6.40 16.22
N ILE A 252 2.43 -6.82 17.29
CA ILE A 252 0.97 -6.77 17.38
C ILE A 252 0.61 -5.96 18.63
N ASP A 253 -0.16 -4.87 18.46
CA ASP A 253 -0.49 -3.91 19.53
C ASP A 253 0.79 -3.36 20.21
N GLY A 254 1.86 -3.16 19.46
CA GLY A 254 3.17 -2.70 19.97
C GLY A 254 4.01 -3.77 20.67
N ALA A 255 3.52 -5.00 20.80
CA ALA A 255 4.27 -6.10 21.41
C ALA A 255 4.97 -6.96 20.35
N ALA A 256 6.29 -7.14 20.48
CA ALA A 256 7.08 -7.96 19.57
C ALA A 256 6.61 -9.44 19.58
N GLN A 257 6.53 -10.03 18.40
CA GLN A 257 6.14 -11.41 18.19
C GLN A 257 7.32 -12.27 17.73
N THR A 258 7.28 -13.56 18.06
CA THR A 258 8.25 -14.53 17.54
C THR A 258 7.97 -14.82 16.06
N VAL A 259 9.00 -14.64 15.23
CA VAL A 259 8.96 -14.90 13.79
C VAL A 259 9.96 -15.99 13.46
N SER A 260 9.57 -16.97 12.63
CA SER A 260 10.42 -18.05 12.17
C SER A 260 10.77 -17.90 10.70
N ALA A 261 12.02 -18.12 10.33
CA ALA A 261 12.42 -18.33 8.95
C ALA A 261 12.10 -19.79 8.55
N GLY A 262 11.46 -19.98 7.36
CA GLY A 262 11.01 -21.29 6.88
C GLY A 262 9.49 -21.40 6.85
N ALA A 263 8.96 -22.62 6.77
CA ALA A 263 7.53 -22.88 6.53
C ALA A 263 6.74 -23.26 7.81
N THR A 264 7.27 -23.01 8.99
CA THR A 264 6.66 -23.42 10.26
C THR A 264 6.72 -22.30 11.30
N GLY A 265 5.74 -22.29 12.20
CA GLY A 265 5.59 -21.30 13.27
C GLY A 265 4.30 -20.51 13.15
N ASN A 266 3.86 -19.88 14.26
CA ASN A 266 2.64 -19.08 14.30
C ASN A 266 2.73 -17.86 13.36
N ILE A 267 3.93 -17.29 13.26
CA ILE A 267 4.31 -16.31 12.23
C ILE A 267 5.59 -16.85 11.59
N HIS A 268 5.55 -17.04 10.29
CA HIS A 268 6.72 -17.51 9.55
C HIS A 268 6.81 -16.88 8.17
N TYR A 269 8.02 -16.83 7.61
CA TYR A 269 8.23 -16.32 6.26
C TYR A 269 9.11 -17.24 5.43
N THR A 270 8.88 -17.19 4.13
CA THR A 270 9.68 -17.83 3.10
C THR A 270 10.03 -16.85 2.01
N THR A 271 11.16 -17.09 1.34
CA THR A 271 11.57 -16.33 0.15
C THR A 271 11.71 -17.28 -1.03
N SER A 272 11.37 -16.76 -2.21
CA SER A 272 11.60 -17.43 -3.49
C SER A 272 11.98 -16.41 -4.55
N THR A 273 12.53 -16.88 -5.66
CA THR A 273 12.89 -16.03 -6.79
C THR A 273 11.96 -16.26 -7.98
N ASN A 274 11.64 -15.20 -8.69
CA ASN A 274 10.89 -15.21 -9.94
C ASN A 274 11.78 -14.60 -11.04
N PRO A 275 12.25 -15.38 -12.03
CA PRO A 275 13.10 -14.89 -13.10
C PRO A 275 12.33 -13.87 -13.97
N VAL A 276 12.97 -12.73 -14.23
CA VAL A 276 12.49 -11.67 -15.13
C VAL A 276 13.61 -11.19 -16.05
N ALA A 277 13.27 -10.41 -17.06
CA ALA A 277 14.27 -9.87 -17.97
C ALA A 277 15.33 -9.03 -17.22
N GLY A 278 16.59 -9.47 -17.26
CA GLY A 278 17.73 -8.82 -16.64
C GLY A 278 17.86 -8.99 -15.13
N GLY A 279 17.37 -10.09 -14.55
CA GLY A 279 17.55 -10.42 -13.14
C GLY A 279 16.46 -11.28 -12.55
N ASN A 280 16.34 -11.25 -11.22
CA ASN A 280 15.30 -11.99 -10.49
C ASN A 280 14.54 -11.06 -9.56
N GLU A 281 13.21 -11.18 -9.55
CA GLU A 281 12.39 -10.64 -8.46
C GLU A 281 12.51 -11.54 -7.23
N THR A 282 12.41 -10.96 -6.05
CA THR A 282 12.30 -11.71 -4.80
C THR A 282 10.85 -11.68 -4.33
N ILE A 283 10.27 -12.85 -4.09
CA ILE A 283 8.95 -13.00 -3.50
C ILE A 283 9.13 -13.38 -2.04
N LEU A 284 8.69 -12.50 -1.15
CA LEU A 284 8.65 -12.72 0.29
C LEU A 284 7.20 -13.05 0.67
N LYS A 285 6.97 -14.22 1.27
CA LYS A 285 5.68 -14.64 1.80
C LYS A 285 5.74 -14.68 3.31
N ILE A 286 4.78 -14.01 3.97
CA ILE A 286 4.66 -13.97 5.43
C ILE A 286 3.30 -14.54 5.80
N ASN A 287 3.29 -15.63 6.54
CA ASN A 287 2.10 -16.38 6.94
C ASN A 287 1.82 -16.22 8.43
N PHE A 288 0.55 -16.11 8.78
CA PHE A 288 0.08 -16.01 10.16
C PHE A 288 -0.94 -17.09 10.47
N ASP A 289 -0.75 -17.82 11.57
CA ASP A 289 -1.83 -18.58 12.20
C ASP A 289 -2.67 -17.62 13.05
N MET A 290 -3.70 -17.03 12.44
CA MET A 290 -4.55 -16.03 13.09
C MET A 290 -5.35 -16.59 14.27
N SER A 291 -5.46 -17.92 14.42
CA SER A 291 -6.13 -18.53 15.57
C SER A 291 -5.40 -18.24 16.89
N GLN A 292 -4.08 -18.07 16.83
CA GLN A 292 -3.24 -17.77 18.01
C GLN A 292 -3.38 -16.32 18.50
N PHE A 293 -3.92 -15.45 17.70
CA PHE A 293 -3.96 -14.01 17.96
C PHE A 293 -5.36 -13.47 18.22
N GLN A 294 -6.37 -14.34 18.41
CA GLN A 294 -7.76 -13.90 18.56
C GLN A 294 -8.06 -13.11 19.84
N ALA A 295 -7.20 -13.19 20.86
CA ALA A 295 -7.25 -12.28 22.01
C ALA A 295 -6.88 -10.82 21.64
N LEU A 296 -6.17 -10.62 20.51
CA LEU A 296 -5.69 -9.35 19.99
C LEU A 296 -6.45 -8.90 18.72
N LYS A 297 -7.67 -9.43 18.48
CA LYS A 297 -8.48 -9.04 17.32
C LYS A 297 -8.66 -7.52 17.22
N GLU A 298 -8.70 -6.99 16.00
CA GLU A 298 -8.77 -5.57 15.65
C GLU A 298 -7.50 -4.76 15.99
N LYS A 299 -6.49 -5.36 16.65
CA LYS A 299 -5.23 -4.71 16.95
C LYS A 299 -4.33 -4.60 15.73
N GLU A 300 -3.52 -3.54 15.67
CA GLU A 300 -2.59 -3.29 14.57
C GLU A 300 -1.48 -4.33 14.53
N ILE A 301 -1.18 -4.81 13.33
CA ILE A 301 -0.01 -5.61 13.00
C ILE A 301 0.96 -4.69 12.26
N VAL A 302 2.19 -4.58 12.75
CA VAL A 302 3.29 -3.84 12.11
C VAL A 302 4.38 -4.83 11.75
N ILE A 303 4.77 -4.87 10.48
CA ILE A 303 5.83 -5.73 9.98
C ILE A 303 6.92 -4.85 9.40
N THR A 304 8.17 -5.09 9.81
CA THR A 304 9.33 -4.33 9.33
C THR A 304 10.39 -5.28 8.77
N TYR A 305 10.94 -4.94 7.61
CA TYR A 305 12.05 -5.66 6.99
C TYR A 305 12.91 -4.71 6.15
N LYS A 306 14.11 -5.16 5.78
CA LYS A 306 15.06 -4.38 4.99
C LYS A 306 15.25 -4.95 3.60
N ALA A 307 15.51 -4.06 2.64
CA ALA A 307 16.01 -4.42 1.32
C ALA A 307 17.19 -3.53 0.94
N LYS A 308 18.09 -4.06 0.14
CA LYS A 308 19.30 -3.39 -0.36
C LYS A 308 19.17 -3.13 -1.85
N LEU A 309 19.49 -1.92 -2.30
CA LEU A 309 19.57 -1.62 -3.71
C LEU A 309 20.79 -2.33 -4.33
N ASN A 310 20.58 -3.12 -5.36
CA ASN A 310 21.60 -3.97 -5.98
C ASN A 310 22.02 -3.48 -7.37
N LYS A 311 22.97 -4.19 -7.98
CA LYS A 311 23.52 -3.88 -9.32
C LYS A 311 22.50 -3.91 -10.47
N ASP A 312 21.37 -4.63 -10.30
CA ASP A 312 20.32 -4.81 -11.32
C ASP A 312 19.20 -3.75 -11.18
N ALA A 313 19.44 -2.75 -10.34
CA ALA A 313 18.49 -1.66 -10.14
C ALA A 313 18.24 -0.88 -11.42
N VAL A 314 16.98 -0.55 -11.64
CA VAL A 314 16.56 0.35 -12.72
C VAL A 314 16.92 1.78 -12.32
N ILE A 315 17.82 2.38 -13.11
CA ILE A 315 18.28 3.76 -12.91
C ILE A 315 17.27 4.72 -13.54
N GLY A 316 17.01 5.84 -12.87
CA GLY A 316 16.18 6.91 -13.40
C GLY A 316 14.74 6.90 -12.87
N ASN A 317 13.85 7.59 -13.60
CA ASN A 317 12.50 7.91 -13.15
C ASN A 317 11.55 6.70 -13.06
N ALA A 318 11.87 5.58 -13.69
CA ALA A 318 11.07 4.36 -13.59
C ALA A 318 11.09 3.78 -12.17
N GLY A 319 12.25 3.84 -11.49
CA GLY A 319 12.46 3.36 -10.13
C GLY A 319 12.35 1.84 -9.98
N ASN A 320 12.51 1.37 -8.76
CA ASN A 320 12.52 -0.03 -8.37
C ASN A 320 11.30 -0.30 -7.50
N PRO A 321 10.20 -0.88 -8.05
CA PRO A 321 8.98 -1.11 -7.31
C PRO A 321 9.13 -2.27 -6.33
N ASN A 322 8.42 -2.14 -5.20
CA ASN A 322 8.16 -3.21 -4.26
C ASN A 322 6.66 -3.23 -3.96
N LYS A 323 6.00 -4.35 -4.25
CA LYS A 323 4.55 -4.51 -4.25
C LYS A 323 4.11 -5.51 -3.20
N VAL A 324 3.13 -5.16 -2.36
CA VAL A 324 2.53 -6.04 -1.36
C VAL A 324 1.05 -6.27 -1.64
N GLN A 325 0.58 -7.50 -1.36
CA GLN A 325 -0.82 -7.89 -1.31
C GLN A 325 -1.05 -8.81 -0.10
N LEU A 326 -2.22 -8.73 0.49
CA LEU A 326 -2.70 -9.67 1.51
C LEU A 326 -3.74 -10.57 0.87
N GLU A 327 -3.58 -11.89 1.02
CA GLU A 327 -4.57 -12.92 0.69
C GLU A 327 -5.15 -13.50 1.96
N TYR A 328 -6.48 -13.61 2.04
CA TYR A 328 -7.18 -14.05 3.24
C TYR A 328 -8.43 -14.86 2.91
N SER A 329 -8.89 -15.68 3.89
CA SER A 329 -10.12 -16.46 3.75
C SER A 329 -11.35 -15.57 3.66
N ARG A 330 -12.23 -15.89 2.71
CA ARG A 330 -13.48 -15.18 2.47
C ARG A 330 -14.70 -15.93 3.02
N ASP A 331 -14.64 -17.25 3.05
CA ASP A 331 -15.76 -18.11 3.43
C ASP A 331 -15.41 -18.90 4.68
N PRO A 332 -16.24 -18.84 5.75
CA PRO A 332 -15.96 -19.52 6.99
C PRO A 332 -15.89 -21.05 6.92
N LYS A 333 -16.59 -21.65 5.94
CA LYS A 333 -16.72 -23.11 5.78
C LYS A 333 -15.94 -23.65 4.59
N ASP A 334 -15.43 -22.78 3.72
CA ASP A 334 -14.70 -23.18 2.53
C ASP A 334 -13.33 -22.47 2.49
N SER A 335 -12.30 -23.13 3.01
CA SER A 335 -10.94 -22.62 3.07
C SER A 335 -10.30 -22.40 1.69
N THR A 336 -10.92 -22.93 0.62
CA THR A 336 -10.44 -22.72 -0.75
C THR A 336 -10.83 -21.34 -1.29
N LYS A 337 -11.88 -20.74 -0.72
CA LYS A 337 -12.35 -19.41 -1.11
C LYS A 337 -11.56 -18.33 -0.42
N LYS A 338 -10.66 -17.75 -1.17
CA LYS A 338 -9.77 -16.67 -0.73
C LYS A 338 -10.04 -15.39 -1.50
N GLU A 339 -9.58 -14.28 -0.95
CA GLU A 339 -9.65 -12.97 -1.56
C GLU A 339 -8.34 -12.21 -1.36
N LYS A 340 -7.98 -11.35 -2.32
CA LYS A 340 -6.77 -10.51 -2.25
C LYS A 340 -7.15 -9.04 -2.09
N THR A 341 -6.36 -8.33 -1.29
CA THR A 341 -6.44 -6.87 -1.25
C THR A 341 -5.94 -6.27 -2.57
N PRO A 342 -6.34 -5.04 -2.92
CA PRO A 342 -5.64 -4.29 -3.95
C PRO A 342 -4.14 -4.19 -3.64
N PRO A 343 -3.25 -4.27 -4.65
CA PRO A 343 -1.82 -4.17 -4.43
C PRO A 343 -1.42 -2.78 -3.96
N GLN A 344 -0.51 -2.72 -2.97
CA GLN A 344 0.15 -1.50 -2.53
C GLN A 344 1.60 -1.51 -3.01
N THR A 345 2.02 -0.45 -3.70
CA THR A 345 3.37 -0.37 -4.30
C THR A 345 4.11 0.86 -3.81
N LYS A 346 5.37 0.68 -3.40
CA LYS A 346 6.32 1.77 -3.17
C LYS A 346 7.51 1.60 -4.10
N LYS A 347 8.02 2.71 -4.60
CA LYS A 347 9.21 2.73 -5.45
C LYS A 347 10.41 3.31 -4.71
N VAL A 348 11.57 2.73 -4.97
CA VAL A 348 12.87 3.28 -4.55
C VAL A 348 13.62 3.68 -5.82
N TYR A 349 14.12 4.89 -5.81
CA TYR A 349 14.82 5.47 -6.97
C TYR A 349 16.32 5.45 -6.76
N THR A 350 17.04 5.38 -7.88
CA THR A 350 18.47 5.67 -7.99
C THR A 350 18.71 6.35 -9.31
N GLY A 351 19.60 7.30 -9.34
CA GLY A 351 19.76 8.18 -10.48
C GLY A 351 21.11 8.08 -11.17
N LYS A 352 21.24 8.85 -12.24
CA LYS A 352 22.51 9.04 -12.97
C LYS A 352 22.69 10.49 -13.40
N ILE A 353 23.95 10.86 -13.54
CA ILE A 353 24.39 12.12 -14.13
C ILE A 353 25.23 11.79 -15.37
N LYS A 354 24.72 12.14 -16.54
CA LYS A 354 25.42 12.03 -17.81
C LYS A 354 26.15 13.35 -18.12
N VAL A 355 27.43 13.28 -18.37
CA VAL A 355 28.22 14.40 -18.85
C VAL A 355 28.35 14.30 -20.35
N ILE A 356 28.14 15.42 -21.05
CA ILE A 356 28.42 15.57 -22.48
C ILE A 356 29.48 16.66 -22.65
N LYS A 357 30.68 16.25 -22.97
CA LYS A 357 31.85 17.12 -23.17
C LYS A 357 31.94 17.61 -24.58
N HIS A 358 32.05 18.93 -24.78
CA HIS A 358 32.08 19.54 -26.10
C HIS A 358 33.01 20.78 -26.15
N LYS A 359 33.36 21.22 -27.35
CA LYS A 359 34.11 22.45 -27.59
C LYS A 359 33.23 23.67 -27.29
N ASN A 360 33.78 24.66 -26.61
CA ASN A 360 33.09 25.92 -26.34
C ASN A 360 32.69 26.63 -27.65
N GLY A 361 31.41 26.99 -27.76
CA GLY A 361 30.81 27.60 -28.94
C GLY A 361 30.45 26.60 -30.06
N ASP A 362 30.72 25.30 -29.88
CA ASP A 362 30.36 24.25 -30.83
C ASP A 362 30.02 22.95 -30.14
N GLU A 363 28.74 22.72 -29.84
CA GLU A 363 28.25 21.50 -29.18
C GLU A 363 28.35 20.25 -30.07
N SER A 364 28.54 20.39 -31.40
CA SER A 364 28.70 19.26 -32.31
C SER A 364 30.08 18.61 -32.20
N THR A 365 31.11 19.39 -31.87
CA THR A 365 32.47 18.89 -31.62
C THR A 365 32.57 18.29 -30.24
N LYS A 366 32.48 16.96 -30.16
CA LYS A 366 32.59 16.19 -28.90
C LYS A 366 34.06 16.01 -28.52
N LEU A 367 34.31 16.00 -27.20
CA LEU A 367 35.68 15.94 -26.67
C LEU A 367 35.87 14.68 -25.82
N ALA A 368 36.69 13.77 -26.33
CA ALA A 368 37.12 12.58 -25.58
C ALA A 368 38.24 12.93 -24.59
N ASP A 369 38.54 11.99 -23.70
CA ASP A 369 39.67 11.98 -22.79
C ASP A 369 39.68 13.05 -21.67
N ALA A 370 38.56 13.74 -21.47
CA ALA A 370 38.36 14.57 -20.28
C ALA A 370 38.10 13.68 -19.04
N GLU A 371 38.77 13.95 -17.94
CA GLU A 371 38.62 13.21 -16.70
C GLU A 371 37.80 14.01 -15.69
N PHE A 372 36.84 13.36 -15.05
CA PHE A 372 35.95 13.95 -14.06
C PHE A 372 35.85 13.10 -12.79
N ILE A 373 35.68 13.79 -11.68
CA ILE A 373 35.23 13.24 -10.41
C ILE A 373 33.91 13.89 -10.01
N LEU A 374 33.14 13.19 -9.16
CA LEU A 374 31.89 13.69 -8.58
C LEU A 374 32.05 13.79 -7.08
N TYR A 375 31.56 14.88 -6.48
CA TYR A 375 31.50 15.00 -5.04
C TYR A 375 30.20 15.68 -4.60
N LYS A 376 29.86 15.56 -3.33
CA LYS A 376 28.80 16.32 -2.65
C LYS A 376 29.37 16.99 -1.41
N GLU A 377 28.65 17.99 -0.90
CA GLU A 377 28.99 18.64 0.36
C GLU A 377 27.95 18.31 1.42
N GLU A 378 28.37 17.79 2.54
CA GLU A 378 27.52 17.49 3.69
C GLU A 378 28.14 18.15 4.94
N GLY A 379 27.39 19.10 5.53
CA GLY A 379 27.88 19.84 6.70
C GLY A 379 29.17 20.63 6.45
N GLY A 380 29.39 21.12 5.23
CA GLY A 380 30.63 21.83 4.84
C GLY A 380 31.82 20.91 4.53
N VAL A 381 31.61 19.58 4.55
CA VAL A 381 32.66 18.60 4.24
C VAL A 381 32.41 17.99 2.88
N LYS A 382 33.43 17.96 2.02
CA LYS A 382 33.39 17.31 0.71
C LYS A 382 33.46 15.79 0.89
N LYS A 383 32.57 15.08 0.18
CA LYS A 383 32.52 13.63 0.10
C LYS A 383 32.58 13.21 -1.37
N TYR A 384 33.55 12.40 -1.72
CA TYR A 384 33.87 12.05 -3.09
C TYR A 384 33.27 10.69 -3.48
N TYR A 385 32.63 10.63 -4.63
CA TYR A 385 32.02 9.43 -5.18
C TYR A 385 33.05 8.34 -5.47
N LYS A 386 32.82 7.14 -4.93
CA LYS A 386 33.57 5.94 -5.26
C LYS A 386 32.64 4.80 -5.59
N LEU A 387 32.71 4.30 -6.82
CA LEU A 387 31.95 3.11 -7.25
C LEU A 387 32.82 1.86 -7.07
N ASN A 388 32.44 1.03 -6.11
CA ASN A 388 33.07 -0.26 -5.88
C ASN A 388 32.33 -1.34 -6.67
N VAL A 389 33.02 -2.01 -7.56
CA VAL A 389 32.51 -3.08 -8.44
C VAL A 389 33.21 -4.39 -8.10
N THR A 390 32.46 -5.42 -7.83
CA THR A 390 32.99 -6.76 -7.51
C THR A 390 32.38 -7.80 -8.45
N PRO A 391 33.18 -8.68 -9.09
CA PRO A 391 34.61 -8.49 -9.31
C PRO A 391 34.89 -7.23 -10.13
N ALA A 392 36.15 -6.77 -10.09
CA ALA A 392 36.56 -5.62 -10.92
C ALA A 392 36.44 -5.96 -12.43
N PRO A 393 36.17 -4.98 -13.30
CA PRO A 393 36.15 -5.18 -14.74
C PRO A 393 37.48 -5.82 -15.25
N PRO A 394 37.47 -6.65 -16.34
CA PRO A 394 36.36 -6.80 -17.29
C PRO A 394 35.31 -7.87 -16.97
N ALA A 395 35.40 -8.57 -15.82
CA ALA A 395 34.41 -9.56 -15.46
C ALA A 395 33.03 -8.93 -15.20
N ALA A 396 31.94 -9.68 -15.47
CA ALA A 396 30.59 -9.21 -15.18
C ALA A 396 30.40 -9.00 -13.66
N PRO A 397 29.89 -7.84 -13.22
CA PRO A 397 29.77 -7.53 -11.81
C PRO A 397 28.74 -8.38 -11.12
N THR A 398 29.06 -8.87 -9.93
CA THR A 398 28.13 -9.49 -8.98
C THR A 398 27.60 -8.47 -7.97
N SER A 399 28.35 -7.37 -7.75
CA SER A 399 27.96 -6.28 -6.84
C SER A 399 28.43 -4.92 -7.36
N LYS A 400 27.61 -3.89 -7.10
CA LYS A 400 27.96 -2.47 -7.22
C LYS A 400 27.59 -1.78 -5.93
N VAL A 401 28.51 -1.03 -5.32
CA VAL A 401 28.29 -0.29 -4.07
C VAL A 401 28.96 1.09 -4.20
N ILE A 402 28.25 2.14 -3.82
CA ILE A 402 28.83 3.47 -3.69
C ILE A 402 29.29 3.69 -2.24
N SER A 403 30.53 4.16 -2.10
CA SER A 403 31.03 4.79 -0.88
C SER A 403 31.35 6.26 -1.16
N TRP A 404 31.31 7.06 -0.11
CA TRP A 404 31.59 8.49 -0.16
C TRP A 404 32.87 8.77 0.63
N GLU A 405 33.97 8.95 -0.08
CA GLU A 405 35.30 9.06 0.51
C GLU A 405 35.60 10.49 0.96
N ALA A 406 36.43 10.61 1.99
CA ALA A 406 36.86 11.91 2.50
C ALA A 406 37.96 12.56 1.65
N SER A 407 38.77 11.74 0.96
CA SER A 407 39.90 12.18 0.15
C SER A 407 39.52 12.20 -1.34
N GLU A 408 39.88 13.26 -2.04
CA GLU A 408 39.72 13.37 -3.50
C GLU A 408 40.52 12.29 -4.24
N ALA A 409 41.67 11.87 -3.70
CA ALA A 409 42.52 10.84 -4.32
C ALA A 409 41.85 9.46 -4.37
N ASP A 410 40.84 9.22 -3.51
CA ASP A 410 40.09 7.96 -3.48
C ASP A 410 38.85 7.98 -4.38
N ALA A 411 38.56 9.12 -5.03
CA ALA A 411 37.42 9.27 -5.93
C ALA A 411 37.52 8.35 -7.16
N THR A 412 36.36 7.86 -7.63
CA THR A 412 36.30 7.25 -8.97
C THR A 412 36.46 8.32 -10.03
N VAL A 413 37.54 8.25 -10.78
CA VAL A 413 37.77 9.10 -11.97
C VAL A 413 37.11 8.44 -13.16
N LEU A 414 36.21 9.16 -13.84
CA LEU A 414 35.59 8.74 -15.09
C LEU A 414 36.12 9.60 -16.24
N LYS A 415 36.27 8.96 -17.40
CA LYS A 415 36.83 9.55 -18.61
C LYS A 415 35.80 9.60 -19.71
N THR A 416 35.70 10.73 -20.44
CA THR A 416 34.83 10.85 -21.61
C THR A 416 35.29 9.96 -22.75
N ASP A 417 34.35 9.27 -23.37
CA ASP A 417 34.57 8.42 -24.54
C ASP A 417 34.68 9.24 -25.86
N ALA A 418 34.71 8.54 -27.00
CA ALA A 418 34.78 9.18 -28.33
C ALA A 418 33.54 10.05 -28.65
N ALA A 419 32.39 9.77 -28.02
CA ALA A 419 31.19 10.60 -28.12
C ALA A 419 31.20 11.79 -27.14
N GLY A 420 32.28 11.95 -26.38
CA GLY A 420 32.38 12.96 -25.31
C GLY A 420 31.54 12.65 -24.09
N GLU A 421 31.15 11.39 -23.87
CA GLU A 421 30.20 11.02 -22.84
C GLU A 421 30.86 10.25 -21.70
N LEU A 422 30.38 10.47 -20.47
CA LEU A 422 30.57 9.62 -19.30
C LEU A 422 29.33 9.66 -18.41
N VAL A 423 29.17 8.66 -17.54
CA VAL A 423 27.99 8.55 -16.66
C VAL A 423 28.40 8.19 -15.24
N PHE A 424 28.03 9.03 -14.29
CA PHE A 424 28.00 8.67 -12.87
C PHE A 424 26.62 8.08 -12.56
N GLU A 425 26.55 6.86 -12.05
CA GLU A 425 25.31 6.11 -11.82
C GLU A 425 25.13 5.63 -10.39
N GLY A 426 23.92 5.21 -10.05
CA GLY A 426 23.62 4.62 -8.74
C GLY A 426 23.45 5.65 -7.63
N LEU A 427 23.10 6.89 -7.97
CA LEU A 427 23.06 8.05 -7.08
C LEU A 427 21.68 8.28 -6.49
N LYS A 428 21.59 8.56 -5.18
CA LYS A 428 20.34 9.06 -4.56
C LYS A 428 20.05 10.51 -4.99
N ALA A 429 18.87 11.00 -4.68
CA ALA A 429 18.55 12.42 -4.86
C ALA A 429 19.48 13.32 -4.03
N GLY A 430 19.86 14.46 -4.60
CA GLY A 430 20.76 15.41 -3.98
C GLY A 430 21.43 16.30 -5.00
N THR A 431 22.18 17.29 -4.51
CA THR A 431 23.01 18.17 -5.35
C THR A 431 24.45 17.72 -5.28
N TYR A 432 25.03 17.53 -6.46
CA TYR A 432 26.38 17.04 -6.69
C TYR A 432 27.19 18.09 -7.43
N GLN A 433 28.50 18.01 -7.28
CA GLN A 433 29.48 18.85 -7.96
C GLN A 433 30.34 18.00 -8.91
N LEU A 434 30.26 18.30 -10.20
CA LEU A 434 31.15 17.74 -11.23
C LEU A 434 32.44 18.56 -11.27
N LYS A 435 33.58 17.94 -11.02
CA LYS A 435 34.89 18.56 -11.10
C LYS A 435 35.70 17.92 -12.24
N GLU A 436 36.11 18.72 -13.22
CA GLU A 436 37.06 18.27 -14.22
C GLU A 436 38.46 18.21 -13.59
N THR A 437 39.12 17.07 -13.62
CA THR A 437 40.49 16.88 -13.08
C THR A 437 41.54 16.91 -14.16
N LYS A 438 41.12 16.65 -15.42
CA LYS A 438 42.00 16.74 -16.59
C LYS A 438 41.20 17.12 -17.83
N ALA A 439 41.63 18.18 -18.50
CA ALA A 439 41.03 18.59 -19.75
C ALA A 439 41.54 17.74 -20.94
N PRO A 440 40.76 17.65 -22.06
CA PRO A 440 41.24 17.08 -23.31
C PRO A 440 42.49 17.79 -23.83
N THR A 441 43.32 17.08 -24.56
CA THR A 441 44.55 17.67 -25.16
C THR A 441 44.22 18.90 -26.03
N GLY A 442 44.85 20.03 -25.77
CA GLY A 442 44.65 21.29 -26.48
C GLY A 442 43.49 22.15 -25.96
N TYR A 443 42.93 21.79 -24.81
CA TYR A 443 41.87 22.54 -24.15
C TYR A 443 42.26 22.94 -22.72
N ASN A 444 41.65 24.02 -22.25
CA ASN A 444 41.88 24.53 -20.91
C ASN A 444 41.00 23.82 -19.87
N LEU A 445 41.55 23.52 -18.71
CA LEU A 445 40.82 22.93 -17.57
C LEU A 445 39.70 23.89 -17.08
N LEU A 446 38.58 23.35 -16.68
CA LEU A 446 37.53 24.14 -15.99
C LEU A 446 38.03 24.63 -14.63
N ALA A 447 37.82 25.92 -14.35
CA ALA A 447 38.24 26.52 -13.08
C ALA A 447 37.35 26.11 -11.92
N ASP A 448 36.04 26.02 -12.18
CA ASP A 448 35.03 25.79 -11.13
C ASP A 448 34.22 24.50 -11.39
N PRO A 449 33.83 23.77 -10.36
CA PRO A 449 32.92 22.64 -10.47
C PRO A 449 31.52 23.06 -10.95
N ILE A 450 30.81 22.12 -11.56
CA ILE A 450 29.44 22.31 -12.07
C ILE A 450 28.45 21.61 -11.15
N ALA A 451 27.48 22.35 -10.62
CA ALA A 451 26.42 21.79 -9.79
C ALA A 451 25.36 21.06 -10.64
N VAL A 452 25.00 19.83 -10.23
CA VAL A 452 23.96 19.02 -10.86
C VAL A 452 23.05 18.44 -9.78
N THR A 453 21.73 18.57 -9.96
CA THR A 453 20.74 18.12 -8.96
C THR A 453 19.89 16.98 -9.51
N LEU A 454 19.74 15.92 -8.69
CA LEU A 454 18.77 14.86 -8.85
C LEU A 454 17.64 15.05 -7.81
N ASN A 455 16.38 14.79 -8.21
CA ASN A 455 15.21 14.99 -7.36
C ASN A 455 14.29 13.75 -7.42
N ASP A 456 13.96 13.18 -6.26
CA ASP A 456 13.10 12.00 -6.09
C ASP A 456 11.65 12.34 -5.67
N THR A 457 11.27 13.60 -5.68
CA THR A 457 9.89 14.01 -5.41
C THR A 457 8.99 13.52 -6.54
N GLU A 458 8.03 12.64 -6.23
CA GLU A 458 7.09 12.12 -7.22
C GLU A 458 6.26 13.24 -7.86
N GLY A 459 5.88 13.02 -9.12
CA GLY A 459 5.15 13.99 -9.91
C GLY A 459 6.02 14.67 -10.96
N PRO A 460 5.66 15.87 -11.42
CA PRO A 460 6.34 16.52 -12.56
C PRO A 460 7.78 16.96 -12.24
N THR A 461 8.17 17.01 -10.98
CA THR A 461 9.53 17.39 -10.55
C THR A 461 10.47 16.19 -10.39
N LEU A 462 9.99 14.95 -10.54
CA LEU A 462 10.82 13.75 -10.48
C LEU A 462 11.90 13.81 -11.55
N LYS A 463 13.16 13.86 -11.13
CA LYS A 463 14.33 13.97 -12.00
C LYS A 463 15.48 13.15 -11.44
N MET A 464 15.48 11.84 -11.72
CA MET A 464 16.56 10.93 -11.34
C MET A 464 17.58 10.70 -12.47
N GLU A 465 17.41 11.39 -13.60
CA GLU A 465 18.38 11.46 -14.68
C GLU A 465 18.69 12.92 -14.99
N ALA A 466 19.95 13.27 -14.97
CA ALA A 466 20.42 14.60 -15.32
C ALA A 466 21.49 14.53 -16.40
N GLU A 467 21.43 15.46 -17.33
CA GLU A 467 22.46 15.68 -18.34
C GLU A 467 23.17 17.01 -18.05
N SER A 468 24.51 16.99 -18.06
CA SER A 468 25.35 18.16 -17.91
C SER A 468 26.21 18.35 -19.16
N LYS A 469 25.93 19.36 -19.94
CA LYS A 469 26.75 19.78 -21.08
C LYS A 469 27.92 20.63 -20.58
N VAL A 470 29.12 20.17 -20.84
CA VAL A 470 30.36 20.76 -20.33
C VAL A 470 31.29 21.19 -21.45
N ALA A 471 31.51 22.49 -21.55
CA ALA A 471 32.32 23.09 -22.63
C ALA A 471 33.74 23.41 -22.16
N ASN A 472 34.76 23.07 -22.96
CA ASN A 472 36.11 23.59 -22.77
C ASN A 472 36.51 24.54 -23.90
N LYS A 473 37.22 25.59 -23.54
CA LYS A 473 37.85 26.53 -24.51
C LYS A 473 39.15 25.93 -25.04
N SER A 474 39.37 26.03 -26.36
CA SER A 474 40.65 25.73 -26.97
C SER A 474 41.62 26.90 -26.76
N GLY A 475 42.92 26.63 -26.65
CA GLY A 475 43.97 27.61 -26.51
C GLY A 475 44.79 27.45 -25.24
N VAL A 476 45.95 28.07 -25.20
CA VAL A 476 46.78 28.10 -23.99
C VAL A 476 46.19 29.13 -23.02
N GLU A 477 45.79 28.72 -21.86
CA GLU A 477 45.48 29.65 -20.78
C GLU A 477 46.79 30.36 -20.38
N LEU A 478 46.86 31.66 -20.66
CA LEU A 478 47.96 32.43 -20.11
C LEU A 478 47.89 32.33 -18.58
N PRO A 479 49.00 32.05 -17.90
CA PRO A 479 49.02 32.03 -16.45
C PRO A 479 48.29 33.28 -15.92
N LYS A 480 47.39 33.15 -14.97
CA LYS A 480 46.81 34.28 -14.26
C LYS A 480 47.96 35.04 -13.58
N THR A 481 48.44 36.07 -14.25
CA THR A 481 49.54 36.90 -13.76
C THR A 481 49.13 37.82 -12.61
N GLY A 482 48.13 37.48 -11.86
CA GLY A 482 47.59 38.17 -10.69
C GLY A 482 48.02 37.55 -9.35
N GLY A 483 48.93 36.59 -9.31
CA GLY A 483 49.46 36.02 -8.09
C GLY A 483 50.55 36.88 -7.45
N SER A 484 51.08 36.45 -6.29
CA SER A 484 52.12 37.11 -5.48
C SER A 484 53.33 37.66 -6.27
N GLY A 485 53.57 37.16 -7.51
CA GLY A 485 54.61 37.66 -8.40
C GLY A 485 54.40 39.12 -8.84
N THR A 486 53.20 39.53 -9.21
CA THR A 486 52.92 40.93 -9.60
C THR A 486 53.09 41.91 -8.45
N LEU A 487 52.80 41.48 -7.23
CA LEU A 487 53.02 42.26 -6.01
C LEU A 487 54.53 42.44 -5.74
N ILE A 488 55.34 41.36 -5.98
CA ILE A 488 56.79 41.40 -5.82
C ILE A 488 57.45 42.30 -6.89
N PHE A 489 57.03 42.18 -8.17
CA PHE A 489 57.51 43.06 -9.24
C PHE A 489 57.03 44.50 -9.08
N GLY A 490 55.82 44.73 -8.58
CA GLY A 490 55.33 46.07 -8.25
C GLY A 490 56.17 46.73 -7.12
N VAL A 491 56.45 45.98 -6.05
CA VAL A 491 57.28 46.47 -4.95
C VAL A 491 58.73 46.71 -5.37
N LEU A 492 59.29 45.80 -6.15
CA LEU A 492 60.67 45.99 -6.69
C LEU A 492 60.70 47.16 -7.67
N GLY A 493 59.73 47.31 -8.56
CA GLY A 493 59.64 48.45 -9.48
C GLY A 493 59.47 49.79 -8.75
N ALA A 494 58.62 49.84 -7.73
CA ALA A 494 58.48 51.04 -6.88
C ALA A 494 59.74 51.36 -6.10
N GLY A 495 60.44 50.33 -5.60
CA GLY A 495 61.73 50.47 -4.93
C GLY A 495 62.80 51.05 -5.84
N LEU A 496 62.95 50.54 -7.07
CA LEU A 496 63.88 51.04 -8.05
C LEU A 496 63.56 52.48 -8.52
N ALA A 497 62.28 52.80 -8.68
CA ALA A 497 61.82 54.17 -8.96
C ALA A 497 62.16 55.14 -7.83
N ALA A 498 61.98 54.72 -6.58
CA ALA A 498 62.34 55.55 -5.39
C ALA A 498 63.85 55.79 -5.33
N ILE A 499 64.68 54.77 -5.62
CA ILE A 499 66.13 54.88 -5.65
C ILE A 499 66.57 55.84 -6.78
N ALA A 500 65.95 55.76 -7.97
CA ALA A 500 66.23 56.65 -9.07
C ALA A 500 65.85 58.13 -8.75
N LEU A 501 64.68 58.34 -8.13
CA LEU A 501 64.27 59.69 -7.69
C LEU A 501 65.17 60.24 -6.61
N PHE A 502 65.66 59.40 -5.71
CA PHE A 502 66.57 59.80 -4.63
C PHE A 502 67.96 60.17 -5.17
N SER A 503 68.44 59.41 -6.20
CA SER A 503 69.72 59.75 -6.88
C SER A 503 69.62 61.07 -7.62
N LEU A 504 68.55 61.29 -8.41
CA LEU A 504 68.27 62.55 -9.11
C LEU A 504 68.13 63.77 -8.14
N GLY A 505 67.48 63.53 -6.98
CA GLY A 505 67.38 64.51 -5.89
C GLY A 505 68.73 64.87 -5.28
N LYS A 506 69.60 63.90 -5.10
CA LYS A 506 70.95 64.08 -4.56
C LYS A 506 71.84 64.85 -5.50
N ASP A 507 71.75 64.67 -6.79
CA ASP A 507 72.45 65.42 -7.81
C ASP A 507 71.96 66.88 -7.92
N ARG A 508 70.69 67.12 -7.80
CA ARG A 508 70.09 68.47 -7.72
C ARG A 508 70.51 69.20 -6.43
N TRP A 509 70.67 68.48 -5.34
CA TRP A 509 71.09 69.06 -4.07
C TRP A 509 72.62 69.43 -4.04
N LYS A 510 73.46 68.58 -4.71
CA LYS A 510 74.93 68.91 -4.90
C LYS A 510 75.11 70.08 -5.83
N SER A 511 74.32 70.24 -6.89
CA SER A 511 74.40 71.37 -7.79
C SER A 511 73.97 72.72 -7.17
N ARG A 512 73.17 72.70 -6.11
CA ARG A 512 72.82 73.93 -5.32
C ARG A 512 73.84 74.38 -4.31
N LYS A 513 74.78 73.49 -3.85
CA LYS A 513 75.84 73.83 -2.91
C LYS A 513 77.15 74.30 -3.59
N GLY A 514 77.26 74.27 -4.90
CA GLY A 514 78.39 74.72 -5.69
C GLY A 514 78.25 76.14 -6.25
N LYS A 515 77.24 76.93 -5.85
CA LYS A 515 77.07 78.34 -6.18
C LYS A 515 76.86 79.16 -4.88
N LYS A 516 77.96 79.27 -4.11
CA LYS A 516 78.18 80.37 -3.17
C LYS A 516 79.69 80.68 -3.17
#